data_942ed429bc9a7305f74a9ca98c59a70c
#
_entry.id   942ed429bc9a7305f74a9ca98c59a70c
#
_cell.length_a   1.000
_cell.length_b   1.000
_cell.length_c   1.000
_cell.angle_alpha   90.00
_cell.angle_beta   90.00
_cell.angle_gamma   90.00
#
_symmetry.space_group_name_H-M   'P 1'
#
loop_
_entity.id
_entity.type
_entity.pdbx_description
1 polymer ?
#
loop_
_entity_poly.entity_id
_entity_poly.type
_entity_poly.pdbx_seq_one_letter_code
_entity_poly.pdbx_strand_id
1 'polypeptide(L)'
;DNAIAEISNKLEALIEELLPAEERDFNLVQFYGAETTPEVVIAEARNLPFGAEKKVVCLREAQQMKNVGNLELYFKSIPETSVLIVCHKYKPIDGRTKLASLVKKHGVLFESKALYVSEVPAFAAQYASKKGLKLTNEASHIMADLLGADLMKLTSEIDKLAVNIPVGQQQVVVE
;
A
#
# COMPACT_ATOMS: atom_id res chain seq x y z
N ASP A 1 -4.45 -7.38 -10.63
CA ASP A 1 -4.60 -7.85 -9.25
C ASP A 1 -4.72 -6.63 -8.33
N ASN A 2 -5.92 -6.42 -7.77
CA ASN A 2 -6.28 -5.20 -7.03
C ASN A 2 -5.41 -4.98 -5.78
N ALA A 3 -5.02 -6.06 -5.08
CA ALA A 3 -4.15 -5.97 -3.90
C ALA A 3 -2.77 -5.43 -4.26
N ILE A 4 -2.25 -5.78 -5.44
CA ILE A 4 -0.96 -5.28 -5.94
C ILE A 4 -1.06 -3.81 -6.31
N ALA A 5 -2.15 -3.40 -6.95
CA ALA A 5 -2.40 -2.00 -7.28
C ALA A 5 -2.54 -1.14 -6.00
N GLU A 6 -3.24 -1.64 -4.98
CA GLU A 6 -3.37 -0.96 -3.69
C GLU A 6 -2.00 -0.76 -3.01
N ILE A 7 -1.16 -1.81 -2.97
CA ILE A 7 0.20 -1.71 -2.44
C ILE A 7 1.00 -0.66 -3.21
N SER A 8 0.91 -0.66 -4.54
CA SER A 8 1.64 0.30 -5.38
C SER A 8 1.18 1.73 -5.14
N ASN A 9 -0.14 1.97 -5.09
CA ASN A 9 -0.69 3.30 -4.81
C ASN A 9 -0.33 3.79 -3.40
N LYS A 10 -0.37 2.90 -2.41
CA LYS A 10 0.05 3.22 -1.04
C LYS A 10 1.51 3.58 -0.95
N LEU A 11 2.37 2.88 -1.70
CA LEU A 11 3.80 3.16 -1.78
C LEU A 11 4.07 4.54 -2.37
N GLU A 12 3.45 4.86 -3.52
CA GLU A 12 3.66 6.17 -4.16
C GLU A 12 3.17 7.31 -3.26
N ALA A 13 1.98 7.17 -2.65
CA ALA A 13 1.45 8.16 -1.71
C ALA A 13 2.39 8.37 -0.50
N LEU A 14 2.98 7.29 0.03
CA LEU A 14 3.92 7.38 1.14
C LEU A 14 5.23 8.07 0.72
N ILE A 15 5.74 7.80 -0.48
CA ILE A 15 6.92 8.49 -1.01
C ILE A 15 6.62 9.98 -1.19
N GLU A 16 5.44 10.34 -1.70
CA GLU A 16 5.02 11.74 -1.86
C GLU A 16 4.92 12.49 -0.53
N GLU A 17 4.44 11.82 0.50
CA GLU A 17 4.34 12.38 1.85
C GLU A 17 5.72 12.59 2.49
N LEU A 18 6.65 11.64 2.29
CA LEU A 18 7.97 11.64 2.94
C LEU A 18 9.01 12.51 2.24
N LEU A 19 8.92 12.66 0.91
CA LEU A 19 9.90 13.38 0.10
C LEU A 19 9.21 14.29 -0.93
N PRO A 20 9.38 15.62 -0.81
CA PRO A 20 9.06 16.56 -1.89
C PRO A 20 9.73 16.17 -3.21
N ALA A 21 9.08 16.51 -4.32
CA ALA A 21 9.55 16.08 -5.65
C ALA A 21 10.99 16.52 -5.94
N GLU A 22 11.37 17.71 -5.50
CA GLU A 22 12.69 18.31 -5.68
C GLU A 22 13.81 17.61 -4.88
N GLU A 23 13.46 16.85 -3.84
CA GLU A 23 14.43 16.13 -3.00
C GLU A 23 14.64 14.68 -3.43
N ARG A 24 13.80 14.15 -4.34
CA ARG A 24 13.77 12.71 -4.69
C ARG A 24 15.00 12.26 -5.44
N ASP A 25 15.56 13.10 -6.31
CA ASP A 25 16.71 12.72 -7.14
C ASP A 25 17.91 12.23 -6.33
N PHE A 26 18.10 12.78 -5.12
CA PHE A 26 19.23 12.43 -4.25
C PHE A 26 18.85 11.60 -3.03
N ASN A 27 17.56 11.59 -2.64
CA ASN A 27 17.13 11.01 -1.39
C ASN A 27 16.13 9.85 -1.53
N LEU A 28 15.69 9.53 -2.76
CA LEU A 28 14.90 8.34 -3.06
C LEU A 28 15.77 7.32 -3.78
N VAL A 29 16.03 6.19 -3.14
CA VAL A 29 16.75 5.07 -3.75
C VAL A 29 15.80 3.88 -3.87
N GLN A 30 15.70 3.31 -5.08
CA GLN A 30 14.85 2.17 -5.33
C GLN A 30 15.69 0.96 -5.72
N PHE A 31 15.42 -0.16 -5.07
CA PHE A 31 16.00 -1.47 -5.37
C PHE A 31 14.92 -2.47 -5.77
N TYR A 32 15.30 -3.45 -6.57
CA TYR A 32 14.48 -4.62 -6.90
C TYR A 32 15.09 -5.86 -6.26
N GLY A 33 14.26 -6.69 -5.63
CA GLY A 33 14.73 -7.82 -4.84
C GLY A 33 15.61 -8.83 -5.58
N ALA A 34 15.37 -9.03 -6.89
CA ALA A 34 16.19 -9.92 -7.72
C ALA A 34 17.60 -9.37 -8.02
N GLU A 35 17.80 -8.06 -7.91
CA GLU A 35 19.00 -7.34 -8.38
C GLU A 35 19.91 -6.86 -7.25
N THR A 36 19.53 -7.10 -6.01
CA THR A 36 20.25 -6.57 -4.85
C THR A 36 20.33 -7.59 -3.70
N THR A 37 21.09 -7.26 -2.66
CA THR A 37 21.22 -8.05 -1.45
C THR A 37 20.79 -7.27 -0.21
N PRO A 38 20.44 -7.95 0.90
CA PRO A 38 20.10 -7.27 2.15
C PRO A 38 21.17 -6.32 2.64
N GLU A 39 22.45 -6.67 2.48
CA GLU A 39 23.60 -5.87 2.90
C GLU A 39 23.67 -4.54 2.17
N VAL A 40 23.44 -4.54 0.84
CA VAL A 40 23.41 -3.34 0.00
C VAL A 40 22.27 -2.42 0.41
N VAL A 41 21.06 -2.97 0.57
CA VAL A 41 19.88 -2.21 0.98
C VAL A 41 20.08 -1.58 2.36
N ILE A 42 20.62 -2.35 3.32
CA ILE A 42 20.88 -1.86 4.67
C ILE A 42 21.94 -0.76 4.68
N ALA A 43 23.02 -0.94 3.91
CA ALA A 43 24.08 0.06 3.80
C ALA A 43 23.52 1.38 3.26
N GLU A 44 22.71 1.31 2.20
CA GLU A 44 22.08 2.50 1.61
C GLU A 44 21.08 3.16 2.58
N ALA A 45 20.28 2.36 3.29
CA ALA A 45 19.33 2.88 4.28
C ALA A 45 20.00 3.50 5.52
N ARG A 46 21.29 3.27 5.72
CA ARG A 46 22.09 3.90 6.80
C ARG A 46 22.83 5.15 6.35
N ASN A 47 22.85 5.46 5.06
CA ASN A 47 23.45 6.69 4.57
C ASN A 47 22.58 7.89 4.96
N LEU A 48 23.25 9.02 5.23
CA LEU A 48 22.58 10.27 5.55
C LEU A 48 21.86 10.83 4.31
N PRO A 49 20.73 11.55 4.50
CA PRO A 49 20.09 12.29 3.42
C PRO A 49 20.99 13.43 2.92
N PHE A 50 20.84 13.79 1.66
CA PHE A 50 21.58 14.90 1.05
C PHE A 50 20.66 16.11 0.89
N GLY A 51 20.90 17.15 1.72
CA GLY A 51 20.12 18.40 1.63
C GLY A 51 18.64 18.26 1.98
N ALA A 52 18.22 17.17 2.64
CA ALA A 52 16.85 16.87 3.02
C ALA A 52 16.80 16.36 4.47
N GLU A 53 15.60 16.35 5.05
CA GLU A 53 15.40 15.80 6.41
C GLU A 53 15.39 14.28 6.40
N LYS A 54 14.90 13.69 5.34
CA LYS A 54 14.70 12.23 5.21
C LYS A 54 15.34 11.67 3.94
N LYS A 55 15.77 10.43 4.06
CA LYS A 55 16.12 9.56 2.94
C LYS A 55 15.13 8.41 2.90
N VAL A 56 14.63 8.08 1.72
CA VAL A 56 13.72 6.95 1.50
C VAL A 56 14.43 5.89 0.66
N VAL A 57 14.54 4.70 1.20
CA VAL A 57 15.02 3.52 0.48
C VAL A 57 13.85 2.57 0.28
N CYS A 58 13.53 2.28 -0.97
CA CYS A 58 12.42 1.43 -1.33
C CYS A 58 12.94 0.13 -1.96
N LEU A 59 12.68 -0.99 -1.30
CA LEU A 59 12.91 -2.32 -1.85
C LEU A 59 11.62 -2.85 -2.45
N ARG A 60 11.55 -2.90 -3.79
CA ARG A 60 10.44 -3.48 -4.53
C ARG A 60 10.66 -4.98 -4.74
N GLU A 61 9.57 -5.74 -4.78
CA GLU A 61 9.58 -7.17 -5.03
C GLU A 61 10.53 -7.96 -4.11
N ALA A 62 10.49 -7.64 -2.82
CA ALA A 62 11.36 -8.23 -1.81
C ALA A 62 11.26 -9.76 -1.74
N GLN A 63 10.15 -10.37 -2.22
CA GLN A 63 10.00 -11.83 -2.31
C GLN A 63 10.99 -12.48 -3.27
N GLN A 64 11.61 -11.73 -4.16
CA GLN A 64 12.62 -12.23 -5.10
C GLN A 64 14.05 -12.11 -4.54
N MET A 65 14.24 -11.41 -3.43
CA MET A 65 15.55 -11.22 -2.82
C MET A 65 16.02 -12.51 -2.14
N LYS A 66 17.24 -12.91 -2.45
CA LYS A 66 17.90 -14.00 -1.73
C LYS A 66 18.20 -13.55 -0.29
N ASN A 67 17.93 -14.44 0.66
CA ASN A 67 18.19 -14.17 2.08
C ASN A 67 17.51 -12.90 2.63
N VAL A 68 16.30 -12.58 2.14
CA VAL A 68 15.51 -11.41 2.57
C VAL A 68 15.39 -11.32 4.10
N GLY A 69 15.43 -12.44 4.81
CA GLY A 69 15.43 -12.50 6.27
C GLY A 69 16.57 -11.71 6.91
N ASN A 70 17.72 -11.58 6.23
CA ASN A 70 18.86 -10.81 6.74
C ASN A 70 18.59 -9.31 6.86
N LEU A 71 17.50 -8.80 6.28
CA LEU A 71 17.04 -7.43 6.54
C LEU A 71 16.76 -7.19 8.02
N GLU A 72 16.62 -8.24 8.84
CA GLU A 72 16.54 -8.11 10.31
C GLU A 72 17.73 -7.35 10.90
N LEU A 73 18.90 -7.40 10.25
CA LEU A 73 20.11 -6.69 10.71
C LEU A 73 19.96 -5.16 10.67
N TYR A 74 19.02 -4.63 9.88
CA TYR A 74 18.69 -3.20 9.87
C TYR A 74 18.21 -2.72 11.25
N PHE A 75 17.47 -3.57 11.96
CA PHE A 75 16.88 -3.25 13.27
C PHE A 75 17.89 -3.14 14.42
N LYS A 76 19.15 -3.53 14.19
CA LYS A 76 20.22 -3.30 15.19
C LYS A 76 20.58 -1.82 15.34
N SER A 77 20.39 -1.02 14.28
CA SER A 77 20.64 0.41 14.27
C SER A 77 19.79 1.03 13.17
N ILE A 78 18.66 1.61 13.53
CA ILE A 78 17.71 2.28 12.63
C ILE A 78 18.03 3.76 12.68
N PRO A 79 18.44 4.40 11.55
CA PRO A 79 18.67 5.83 11.52
C PRO A 79 17.34 6.59 11.62
N GLU A 80 17.31 7.66 12.40
CA GLU A 80 16.13 8.52 12.52
C GLU A 80 15.82 9.30 11.22
N THR A 81 16.84 9.50 10.40
CA THR A 81 16.74 10.26 9.15
C THR A 81 16.40 9.41 7.93
N SER A 82 16.17 8.10 8.10
CA SER A 82 15.97 7.19 6.98
C SER A 82 14.70 6.38 7.15
N VAL A 83 13.99 6.18 6.04
CA VAL A 83 12.81 5.31 5.98
C VAL A 83 13.09 4.17 4.99
N LEU A 84 13.09 2.95 5.49
CA LEU A 84 13.18 1.75 4.67
C LEU A 84 11.78 1.19 4.41
N ILE A 85 11.37 1.19 3.15
CA ILE A 85 10.09 0.63 2.70
C ILE A 85 10.37 -0.70 2.00
N VAL A 86 9.76 -1.78 2.49
CA VAL A 86 9.91 -3.12 1.91
C VAL A 86 8.58 -3.57 1.34
N CYS A 87 8.52 -3.69 0.00
CA CYS A 87 7.33 -4.14 -0.71
C CYS A 87 7.45 -5.63 -1.06
N HIS A 88 6.54 -6.40 -0.50
CA HIS A 88 6.40 -7.82 -0.76
C HIS A 88 5.11 -8.08 -1.53
N LYS A 89 5.19 -8.66 -2.72
CA LYS A 89 4.05 -8.91 -3.61
C LYS A 89 3.80 -10.41 -3.77
N TYR A 90 2.57 -10.77 -4.12
CA TYR A 90 2.13 -12.13 -4.47
C TYR A 90 2.12 -13.18 -3.35
N LYS A 91 2.94 -13.01 -2.32
CA LYS A 91 2.97 -13.93 -1.17
C LYS A 91 2.96 -13.12 0.12
N PRO A 92 2.21 -13.53 1.13
CA PRO A 92 2.31 -12.92 2.45
C PRO A 92 3.70 -13.16 3.03
N ILE A 93 4.18 -12.21 3.83
CA ILE A 93 5.39 -12.43 4.62
C ILE A 93 5.06 -13.49 5.68
N ASP A 94 5.92 -14.51 5.81
CA ASP A 94 5.76 -15.50 6.89
C ASP A 94 5.89 -14.80 8.24
N GLY A 95 4.75 -14.64 8.92
CA GLY A 95 4.66 -13.93 10.21
C GLY A 95 5.45 -14.58 11.34
N ARG A 96 5.97 -15.81 11.15
CA ARG A 96 6.80 -16.54 12.13
C ARG A 96 8.27 -16.15 12.05
N THR A 97 8.68 -15.44 11.02
CA THR A 97 10.07 -15.03 10.83
C THR A 97 10.45 -13.94 11.83
N LYS A 98 11.73 -13.91 12.19
CA LYS A 98 12.28 -12.86 13.05
C LYS A 98 12.14 -11.49 12.42
N LEU A 99 12.32 -11.37 11.10
CA LEU A 99 12.09 -10.13 10.36
C LEU A 99 10.66 -9.63 10.54
N ALA A 100 9.65 -10.48 10.35
CA ALA A 100 8.24 -10.09 10.52
C ALA A 100 7.93 -9.63 11.96
N SER A 101 8.51 -10.29 12.95
CA SER A 101 8.39 -9.90 14.37
C SER A 101 9.00 -8.52 14.63
N LEU A 102 10.18 -8.24 14.10
CA LEU A 102 10.86 -6.95 14.25
C LEU A 102 10.11 -5.82 13.53
N VAL A 103 9.57 -6.08 12.33
CA VAL A 103 8.74 -5.11 11.60
C VAL A 103 7.50 -4.75 12.41
N LYS A 104 6.80 -5.74 12.97
CA LYS A 104 5.61 -5.50 13.82
C LYS A 104 5.93 -4.70 15.08
N LYS A 105 7.13 -4.88 15.64
CA LYS A 105 7.56 -4.22 16.89
C LYS A 105 8.07 -2.80 16.67
N HIS A 106 8.79 -2.56 15.58
CA HIS A 106 9.56 -1.32 15.37
C HIS A 106 9.12 -0.52 14.13
N GLY A 107 8.21 -1.04 13.33
CA GLY A 107 7.74 -0.44 12.09
C GLY A 107 6.24 -0.54 11.93
N VAL A 108 5.79 -0.30 10.71
CA VAL A 108 4.39 -0.45 10.30
C VAL A 108 4.29 -1.56 9.27
N LEU A 109 3.43 -2.54 9.52
CA LEU A 109 3.10 -3.59 8.57
C LEU A 109 1.74 -3.29 7.94
N PHE A 110 1.75 -3.00 6.65
CA PHE A 110 0.53 -2.88 5.86
C PHE A 110 0.33 -4.17 5.06
N GLU A 111 -0.81 -4.79 5.19
CA GLU A 111 -1.19 -5.99 4.44
C GLU A 111 -2.43 -5.68 3.62
N SER A 112 -2.30 -5.79 2.28
CA SER A 112 -3.45 -5.76 1.37
C SER A 112 -3.83 -7.18 1.02
N LYS A 113 -5.10 -7.52 1.25
CA LYS A 113 -5.69 -8.81 0.89
C LYS A 113 -6.65 -8.60 -0.26
N ALA A 114 -6.62 -9.52 -1.21
CA ALA A 114 -7.70 -9.60 -2.19
C ALA A 114 -9.01 -9.88 -1.44
N LEU A 115 -10.03 -9.08 -1.71
CA LEU A 115 -11.36 -9.31 -1.15
C LEU A 115 -11.99 -10.56 -1.79
N TYR A 116 -12.64 -11.36 -0.99
CA TYR A 116 -13.56 -12.36 -1.51
C TYR A 116 -14.80 -11.67 -2.08
N VAL A 117 -15.43 -12.26 -3.09
CA VAL A 117 -16.65 -11.72 -3.72
C VAL A 117 -17.74 -11.43 -2.67
N SER A 118 -17.84 -12.27 -1.65
CA SER A 118 -18.79 -12.08 -0.54
C SER A 118 -18.52 -10.84 0.33
N GLU A 119 -17.31 -10.28 0.29
CA GLU A 119 -16.93 -9.09 1.07
C GLU A 119 -17.11 -7.79 0.27
N VAL A 120 -17.28 -7.90 -1.06
CA VAL A 120 -17.39 -6.75 -1.96
C VAL A 120 -18.57 -5.83 -1.63
N PRO A 121 -19.80 -6.32 -1.33
CA PRO A 121 -20.92 -5.44 -0.98
C PRO A 121 -20.63 -4.57 0.27
N ALA A 122 -20.03 -5.16 1.30
CA ALA A 122 -19.68 -4.44 2.52
C ALA A 122 -18.59 -3.38 2.24
N PHE A 123 -17.59 -3.72 1.44
CA PHE A 123 -16.55 -2.79 1.01
C PHE A 123 -17.15 -1.63 0.20
N ALA A 124 -18.02 -1.91 -0.78
CA ALA A 124 -18.67 -0.90 -1.61
C ALA A 124 -19.46 0.10 -0.75
N ALA A 125 -20.25 -0.39 0.18
CA ALA A 125 -21.03 0.45 1.12
C ALA A 125 -20.12 1.33 1.98
N GLN A 126 -19.02 0.77 2.50
CA GLN A 126 -18.05 1.51 3.31
C GLN A 126 -17.31 2.58 2.49
N TYR A 127 -16.89 2.25 1.27
CA TYR A 127 -16.19 3.19 0.39
C TYR A 127 -17.13 4.34 -0.02
N ALA A 128 -18.37 4.04 -0.41
CA ALA A 128 -19.37 5.03 -0.75
C ALA A 128 -19.66 5.97 0.43
N SER A 129 -19.76 5.44 1.64
CA SER A 129 -19.94 6.25 2.85
C SER A 129 -18.82 7.26 3.06
N LYS A 130 -17.56 6.89 2.79
CA LYS A 130 -16.42 7.83 2.83
C LYS A 130 -16.50 8.95 1.79
N LYS A 131 -17.25 8.73 0.70
CA LYS A 131 -17.52 9.72 -0.36
C LYS A 131 -18.82 10.49 -0.15
N GLY A 132 -19.48 10.30 0.99
CA GLY A 132 -20.74 10.95 1.30
C GLY A 132 -21.98 10.32 0.64
N LEU A 133 -21.83 9.11 0.09
CA LEU A 133 -22.93 8.36 -0.52
C LEU A 133 -23.41 7.24 0.43
N LYS A 134 -24.70 6.97 0.38
CA LYS A 134 -25.30 5.82 1.06
C LYS A 134 -25.81 4.83 0.03
N LEU A 135 -25.10 3.73 -0.17
CA LEU A 135 -25.59 2.61 -0.98
C LEU A 135 -26.62 1.82 -0.19
N THR A 136 -27.72 1.43 -0.85
CA THR A 136 -28.62 0.41 -0.29
C THR A 136 -27.94 -0.95 -0.34
N ASN A 137 -28.43 -1.88 0.47
CA ASN A 137 -27.90 -3.25 0.46
C ASN A 137 -28.02 -3.89 -0.93
N GLU A 138 -29.14 -3.66 -1.60
CA GLU A 138 -29.41 -4.15 -2.95
C GLU A 138 -28.43 -3.55 -3.96
N ALA A 139 -28.23 -2.23 -3.96
CA ALA A 139 -27.25 -1.57 -4.83
C ALA A 139 -25.83 -2.10 -4.62
N SER A 140 -25.45 -2.35 -3.37
CA SER A 140 -24.12 -2.90 -3.03
C SER A 140 -23.93 -4.31 -3.60
N HIS A 141 -24.94 -5.15 -3.56
CA HIS A 141 -24.88 -6.51 -4.13
C HIS A 141 -24.87 -6.49 -5.66
N ILE A 142 -25.69 -5.66 -6.29
CA ILE A 142 -25.68 -5.52 -7.75
C ILE A 142 -24.32 -5.02 -8.25
N MET A 143 -23.71 -4.06 -7.58
CA MET A 143 -22.34 -3.62 -7.89
C MET A 143 -21.34 -4.78 -7.78
N ALA A 144 -21.46 -5.60 -6.73
CA ALA A 144 -20.60 -6.77 -6.55
C ALA A 144 -20.80 -7.82 -7.65
N ASP A 145 -22.04 -8.07 -8.06
CA ASP A 145 -22.36 -9.02 -9.14
C ASP A 145 -21.85 -8.55 -10.51
N LEU A 146 -21.97 -7.25 -10.80
CA LEU A 146 -21.55 -6.67 -12.07
C LEU A 146 -20.04 -6.48 -12.20
N LEU A 147 -19.38 -6.08 -11.12
CA LEU A 147 -17.97 -5.67 -11.12
C LEU A 147 -17.04 -6.71 -10.50
N GLY A 148 -17.60 -7.69 -9.80
CA GLY A 148 -16.84 -8.71 -9.08
C GLY A 148 -15.91 -8.09 -8.02
N ALA A 149 -14.80 -8.75 -7.75
CA ALA A 149 -13.79 -8.28 -6.79
C ALA A 149 -12.77 -7.29 -7.41
N ASP A 150 -13.10 -6.66 -8.55
CA ASP A 150 -12.26 -5.62 -9.16
C ASP A 150 -12.46 -4.29 -8.43
N LEU A 151 -11.65 -4.08 -7.39
CA LEU A 151 -11.75 -2.88 -6.53
C LEU A 151 -11.49 -1.58 -7.29
N MET A 152 -10.65 -1.59 -8.32
CA MET A 152 -10.38 -0.38 -9.11
C MET A 152 -11.61 0.04 -9.90
N LYS A 153 -12.27 -0.91 -10.55
CA LYS A 153 -13.54 -0.63 -11.22
C LYS A 153 -14.62 -0.22 -10.23
N LEU A 154 -14.74 -0.94 -9.13
CA LEU A 154 -15.73 -0.67 -8.09
C LEU A 154 -15.59 0.75 -7.51
N THR A 155 -14.38 1.13 -7.10
CA THR A 155 -14.11 2.47 -6.56
C THR A 155 -14.31 3.56 -7.60
N SER A 156 -13.90 3.32 -8.86
CA SER A 156 -14.12 4.27 -9.97
C SER A 156 -15.62 4.49 -10.24
N GLU A 157 -16.44 3.45 -10.24
CA GLU A 157 -17.89 3.60 -10.41
C GLU A 157 -18.52 4.36 -9.22
N ILE A 158 -18.11 4.08 -7.99
CA ILE A 158 -18.59 4.82 -6.83
C ILE A 158 -18.16 6.30 -6.89
N ASP A 159 -16.93 6.57 -7.31
CA ASP A 159 -16.46 7.96 -7.48
C ASP A 159 -17.26 8.72 -8.54
N LYS A 160 -17.62 8.08 -9.66
CA LYS A 160 -18.51 8.65 -10.68
C LYS A 160 -19.90 8.96 -10.11
N LEU A 161 -20.44 8.04 -9.30
CA LEU A 161 -21.73 8.27 -8.64
C LEU A 161 -21.64 9.45 -7.68
N ALA A 162 -20.55 9.57 -6.91
CA ALA A 162 -20.35 10.65 -5.96
C ALA A 162 -20.30 12.03 -6.64
N VAL A 163 -19.75 12.11 -7.86
CA VAL A 163 -19.70 13.36 -8.64
C VAL A 163 -21.07 13.70 -9.26
N ASN A 164 -21.85 12.69 -9.67
CA ASN A 164 -23.06 12.89 -10.42
C ASN A 164 -24.34 13.02 -9.56
N ILE A 165 -24.28 12.65 -8.28
CA ILE A 165 -25.42 12.77 -7.37
C ILE A 165 -25.42 14.14 -6.69
N PRO A 166 -26.50 14.95 -6.82
CA PRO A 166 -26.58 16.26 -6.21
C PRO A 166 -26.47 16.21 -4.68
N VAL A 167 -25.86 17.23 -4.10
CA VAL A 167 -25.81 17.42 -2.65
C VAL A 167 -27.23 17.45 -2.09
N GLY A 168 -27.59 16.48 -1.26
CA GLY A 168 -28.94 16.31 -0.70
C GLY A 168 -29.67 15.05 -1.15
N GLN A 169 -29.23 14.38 -2.22
CA GLN A 169 -29.69 13.05 -2.63
C GLN A 169 -28.59 12.01 -2.39
N GLN A 170 -28.30 11.74 -1.15
CA GLN A 170 -27.15 10.90 -0.79
C GLN A 170 -27.44 9.39 -0.82
N GLN A 171 -28.64 8.98 -1.23
CA GLN A 171 -29.01 7.57 -1.26
C GLN A 171 -29.06 7.06 -2.70
N VAL A 172 -28.23 6.05 -2.99
CA VAL A 172 -28.25 5.30 -4.25
C VAL A 172 -29.16 4.10 -4.07
N VAL A 173 -30.26 4.10 -4.81
CA VAL A 173 -31.24 3.01 -4.91
C VAL A 173 -31.17 2.45 -6.33
N VAL A 174 -31.30 1.15 -6.47
CA VAL A 174 -31.50 0.54 -7.79
C VAL A 174 -33.01 0.50 -8.05
N GLU A 175 -33.43 1.10 -9.16
CA GLU A 175 -34.78 0.94 -9.72
C GLU A 175 -34.80 -0.14 -10.79
#